data_8858afa26eaae5307040bc0881fb4fce
#
_entry.id   8858afa26eaae5307040bc0881fb4fce
#
_cell.length_a   1.000
_cell.length_b   1.000
_cell.length_c   1.000
_cell.angle_alpha   90.00
_cell.angle_beta   90.00
_cell.angle_gamma   90.00
#
_symmetry.space_group_name_H-M   'P 1'
#
loop_
_entity.id
_entity.type
_entity.pdbx_description
1 polymer ?
#
loop_
_entity_poly.entity_id
_entity_poly.type
_entity_poly.pdbx_seq_one_letter_code
_entity_poly.pdbx_strand_id
1 'polypeptide(L)'
;MPRQPIQLRTVQERDLDAFFEHLQHPPAQQMAAFIHEDPTDRVSHDAHWAKLLARDSILKRSIELVHEVADPELVGHICSFDMEGDREITYWIDHHHWGKGIASEALRQFLSIEQTRPLYGRAAKDNTPSIRVMERNGFRLLRHERGFAHARGTEIDEVVMVLDA
;
A
#
# COMPACT_ATOMS: atom_id res chain seq x y z
N MET A 1 5.55 -21.35 13.03
CA MET A 1 6.64 -20.95 12.11
C MET A 1 6.98 -19.48 12.33
N PRO A 2 8.25 -19.17 12.56
CA PRO A 2 8.63 -17.76 12.62
C PRO A 2 8.41 -17.15 11.24
N ARG A 3 7.78 -15.97 11.24
CA ARG A 3 7.60 -15.20 10.00
C ARG A 3 8.96 -14.70 9.54
N GLN A 4 9.17 -14.67 8.23
CA GLN A 4 10.38 -14.10 7.66
C GLN A 4 10.46 -12.61 8.05
N PRO A 5 11.58 -12.13 8.58
CA PRO A 5 11.72 -10.74 8.98
C PRO A 5 11.59 -9.80 7.79
N ILE A 6 10.95 -8.67 8.01
CA ILE A 6 10.91 -7.58 7.04
C ILE A 6 11.47 -6.30 7.67
N GLN A 7 11.89 -5.40 6.82
CA GLN A 7 12.32 -4.06 7.22
C GLN A 7 11.72 -3.01 6.30
N LEU A 8 11.53 -1.82 6.84
CA LEU A 8 11.16 -0.64 6.07
C LEU A 8 12.41 0.21 5.87
N ARG A 9 12.60 0.73 4.66
CA ARG A 9 13.64 1.71 4.39
C ARG A 9 13.14 2.83 3.50
N THR A 10 13.86 3.92 3.47
CA THR A 10 13.54 5.06 2.61
C THR A 10 13.50 4.61 1.14
N VAL A 11 12.47 5.05 0.42
CA VAL A 11 12.34 4.76 -1.01
C VAL A 11 13.44 5.48 -1.78
N GLN A 12 14.04 4.78 -2.72
CA GLN A 12 15.07 5.29 -3.61
C GLN A 12 14.60 5.20 -5.06
N GLU A 13 15.13 6.03 -5.92
CA GLU A 13 14.77 6.06 -7.34
C GLU A 13 14.98 4.68 -8.00
N ARG A 14 16.01 3.95 -7.60
CA ARG A 14 16.27 2.59 -8.11
C ARG A 14 15.16 1.58 -7.80
N ASP A 15 14.29 1.87 -6.85
CA ASP A 15 13.18 0.99 -6.47
C ASP A 15 12.02 1.03 -7.47
N LEU A 16 11.95 2.06 -8.30
CA LEU A 16 10.80 2.31 -9.17
C LEU A 16 10.60 1.22 -10.21
N ASP A 17 11.67 0.61 -10.71
CA ASP A 17 11.56 -0.51 -11.64
C ASP A 17 10.79 -1.68 -11.01
N ALA A 18 11.17 -2.06 -9.80
CA ALA A 18 10.48 -3.14 -9.08
C ALA A 18 9.05 -2.75 -8.74
N PHE A 19 8.80 -1.53 -8.29
CA PHE A 19 7.45 -1.07 -8.00
C PHE A 19 6.53 -1.15 -9.22
N PHE A 20 7.06 -0.77 -10.39
CA PHE A 20 6.31 -0.89 -11.63
C PHE A 20 6.00 -2.35 -11.96
N GLU A 21 6.99 -3.23 -11.84
CA GLU A 21 6.79 -4.67 -12.07
C GLU A 21 5.76 -5.27 -11.11
N HIS A 22 5.78 -4.89 -9.83
CA HIS A 22 4.83 -5.36 -8.83
C HIS A 22 3.38 -5.05 -9.21
N LEU A 23 3.15 -3.95 -9.95
CA LEU A 23 1.81 -3.56 -10.40
C LEU A 23 1.30 -4.40 -11.56
N GLN A 24 2.17 -5.12 -12.28
CA GLN A 24 1.82 -5.81 -13.52
C GLN A 24 1.23 -7.20 -13.28
N HIS A 25 0.27 -7.29 -12.36
CA HIS A 25 -0.43 -8.53 -12.02
C HIS A 25 -1.93 -8.28 -12.06
N PRO A 26 -2.62 -8.73 -13.13
CA PRO A 26 -4.04 -8.43 -13.31
C PRO A 26 -4.93 -8.81 -12.11
N PRO A 27 -4.78 -9.98 -11.47
CA PRO A 27 -5.58 -10.27 -10.26
C PRO A 27 -5.36 -9.26 -9.12
N ALA A 28 -4.12 -8.78 -8.94
CA ALA A 28 -3.84 -7.76 -7.91
C ALA A 28 -4.49 -6.42 -8.29
N GLN A 29 -4.45 -6.04 -9.56
CA GLN A 29 -5.10 -4.83 -10.06
C GLN A 29 -6.60 -4.90 -9.83
N GLN A 30 -7.24 -6.03 -10.12
CA GLN A 30 -8.66 -6.25 -9.88
C GLN A 30 -9.01 -6.12 -8.41
N MET A 31 -8.22 -6.72 -7.53
CA MET A 31 -8.47 -6.69 -6.09
C MET A 31 -8.29 -5.28 -5.52
N ALA A 32 -7.27 -4.57 -5.93
CA ALA A 32 -7.05 -3.18 -5.51
C ALA A 32 -8.11 -2.24 -6.07
N ALA A 33 -8.59 -2.52 -7.28
CA ALA A 33 -9.70 -1.83 -7.96
C ALA A 33 -9.43 -0.36 -8.29
N PHE A 34 -9.12 0.47 -7.29
CA PHE A 34 -8.92 1.91 -7.41
C PHE A 34 -7.47 2.23 -7.77
N ILE A 35 -7.07 1.86 -8.97
CA ILE A 35 -5.72 2.07 -9.49
C ILE A 35 -5.75 3.06 -10.65
N HIS A 36 -4.57 3.43 -11.15
CA HIS A 36 -4.45 4.24 -12.37
C HIS A 36 -5.19 3.57 -13.53
N GLU A 37 -5.77 4.38 -14.43
CA GLU A 37 -6.55 3.83 -15.55
C GLU A 37 -5.72 2.96 -16.48
N ASP A 38 -4.43 3.25 -16.63
CA ASP A 38 -3.49 2.42 -17.39
C ASP A 38 -2.26 2.09 -16.54
N PRO A 39 -2.27 0.94 -15.84
CA PRO A 39 -1.14 0.54 -15.01
C PRO A 39 0.11 0.15 -15.83
N THR A 40 0.01 0.02 -17.15
CA THR A 40 1.15 -0.26 -18.03
C THR A 40 1.88 0.99 -18.49
N ASP A 41 1.35 2.17 -18.17
CA ASP A 41 1.94 3.45 -18.56
C ASP A 41 3.13 3.79 -17.63
N ARG A 42 4.33 3.40 -18.06
CA ARG A 42 5.56 3.63 -17.29
C ARG A 42 5.84 5.12 -17.08
N VAL A 43 5.56 5.94 -18.07
CA VAL A 43 5.81 7.39 -18.00
C VAL A 43 4.96 8.00 -16.88
N SER A 44 3.67 7.66 -16.83
CA SER A 44 2.78 8.13 -15.77
C SER A 44 3.20 7.60 -14.40
N HIS A 45 3.62 6.36 -14.31
CA HIS A 45 4.12 5.75 -13.08
C HIS A 45 5.32 6.52 -12.54
N ASP A 46 6.31 6.76 -13.38
CA ASP A 46 7.53 7.44 -12.96
C ASP A 46 7.26 8.91 -12.62
N ALA A 47 6.36 9.58 -13.34
CA ALA A 47 5.96 10.96 -13.04
C ALA A 47 5.25 11.03 -11.67
N HIS A 48 4.39 10.06 -11.37
CA HIS A 48 3.71 9.97 -10.07
C HIS A 48 4.73 9.81 -8.94
N TRP A 49 5.65 8.87 -9.07
CA TRP A 49 6.68 8.65 -8.04
C TRP A 49 7.63 9.83 -7.90
N ALA A 50 7.95 10.54 -8.99
CA ALA A 50 8.76 11.75 -8.90
C ALA A 50 8.07 12.80 -8.01
N LYS A 51 6.76 12.95 -8.13
CA LYS A 51 5.99 13.85 -7.24
C LYS A 51 6.03 13.39 -5.80
N LEU A 52 5.85 12.07 -5.55
CA LEU A 52 5.91 11.53 -4.20
C LEU A 52 7.28 11.76 -3.56
N LEU A 53 8.34 11.48 -4.31
CA LEU A 53 9.71 11.64 -3.81
C LEU A 53 10.07 13.09 -3.52
N ALA A 54 9.48 14.04 -4.24
CA ALA A 54 9.73 15.47 -4.07
C ALA A 54 8.97 16.08 -2.88
N ARG A 55 8.00 15.38 -2.30
CA ARG A 55 7.16 15.91 -1.22
C ARG A 55 7.54 15.30 0.12
N ASP A 56 8.15 16.08 1.00
CA ASP A 56 8.54 15.64 2.33
C ASP A 56 7.33 15.33 3.23
N SER A 57 6.17 15.92 2.93
CA SER A 57 4.92 15.65 3.66
C SER A 57 4.38 14.24 3.42
N ILE A 58 4.82 13.57 2.37
CA ILE A 58 4.43 12.19 2.08
C ILE A 58 5.47 11.27 2.69
N LEU A 59 5.05 10.49 3.69
CA LEU A 59 5.89 9.48 4.31
C LEU A 59 5.86 8.24 3.41
N LYS A 60 7.02 7.74 3.00
CA LYS A 60 7.14 6.64 2.05
C LYS A 60 8.28 5.72 2.43
N ARG A 61 8.00 4.42 2.35
CA ARG A 61 8.98 3.38 2.68
C ARG A 61 8.89 2.23 1.70
N SER A 62 10.05 1.71 1.33
CA SER A 62 10.16 0.43 0.64
C SER A 62 10.12 -0.69 1.67
N ILE A 63 9.48 -1.80 1.31
CA ILE A 63 9.36 -2.98 2.17
C ILE A 63 10.29 -4.04 1.63
N GLU A 64 11.17 -4.56 2.48
CA GLU A 64 12.14 -5.58 2.10
C GLU A 64 12.04 -6.81 2.99
N LEU A 65 12.17 -8.00 2.39
CA LEU A 65 12.43 -9.23 3.14
C LEU A 65 13.91 -9.25 3.53
N VAL A 66 14.19 -9.61 4.77
CA VAL A 66 15.54 -9.73 5.27
C VAL A 66 15.99 -11.18 5.17
N HIS A 67 17.11 -11.41 4.51
CA HIS A 67 17.74 -12.73 4.38
C HIS A 67 19.01 -12.79 5.21
N GLU A 68 19.33 -13.96 5.78
CA GLU A 68 20.52 -14.11 6.64
C GLU A 68 21.83 -13.96 5.87
N VAL A 69 21.87 -14.47 4.64
CA VAL A 69 23.11 -14.55 3.84
C VAL A 69 23.01 -13.90 2.47
N ALA A 70 21.83 -13.43 2.09
CA ALA A 70 21.60 -12.76 0.81
C ALA A 70 21.21 -11.30 1.05
N ASP A 71 21.31 -10.50 -0.01
CA ASP A 71 20.83 -9.12 0.03
C ASP A 71 19.33 -9.08 0.32
N PRO A 72 18.81 -8.02 0.98
CA PRO A 72 17.39 -7.85 1.16
C PRO A 72 16.64 -7.83 -0.17
N GLU A 73 15.45 -8.40 -0.16
CA GLU A 73 14.59 -8.49 -1.34
C GLU A 73 13.46 -7.48 -1.26
N LEU A 74 13.37 -6.59 -2.24
CA LEU A 74 12.31 -5.58 -2.32
C LEU A 74 11.00 -6.25 -2.70
N VAL A 75 9.96 -6.12 -1.84
CA VAL A 75 8.69 -6.82 -2.03
C VAL A 75 7.48 -5.89 -2.04
N GLY A 76 7.67 -4.59 -1.83
CA GLY A 76 6.55 -3.66 -1.86
C GLY A 76 6.89 -2.29 -1.34
N HIS A 77 5.85 -1.50 -1.15
CA HIS A 77 5.96 -0.16 -0.58
C HIS A 77 4.76 0.18 0.28
N ILE A 78 4.94 1.17 1.16
CA ILE A 78 3.89 1.70 2.02
C ILE A 78 4.09 3.20 2.18
N CYS A 79 3.00 3.96 2.08
CA CYS A 79 3.04 5.41 2.11
C CYS A 79 1.89 5.96 2.93
N SER A 80 2.06 7.21 3.43
CA SER A 80 0.96 8.01 3.96
C SER A 80 1.02 9.41 3.37
N PHE A 81 -0.14 9.99 3.18
CA PHE A 81 -0.29 11.27 2.49
C PHE A 81 -1.57 11.97 2.98
N ASP A 82 -1.63 13.28 2.75
CA ASP A 82 -2.83 14.05 3.06
C ASP A 82 -3.78 14.04 1.86
N MET A 83 -5.05 13.73 2.10
CA MET A 83 -6.11 13.77 1.12
C MET A 83 -7.31 14.50 1.71
N GLU A 84 -7.63 15.68 1.15
CA GLU A 84 -8.78 16.48 1.58
C GLU A 84 -8.80 16.76 3.10
N GLY A 85 -7.63 16.95 3.67
CA GLY A 85 -7.49 17.24 5.10
C GLY A 85 -7.32 16.02 6.00
N ASP A 86 -7.48 14.81 5.45
CA ASP A 86 -7.31 13.57 6.20
C ASP A 86 -5.98 12.90 5.85
N ARG A 87 -5.37 12.26 6.84
CA ARG A 87 -4.15 11.48 6.62
C ARG A 87 -4.53 10.06 6.25
N GLU A 88 -4.07 9.59 5.07
CA GLU A 88 -4.40 8.26 4.55
C GLU A 88 -3.15 7.44 4.31
N ILE A 89 -3.31 6.11 4.41
CA ILE A 89 -2.26 5.14 4.08
C ILE A 89 -2.59 4.41 2.78
N THR A 90 -1.54 4.00 2.09
CA THR A 90 -1.63 3.08 0.95
C THR A 90 -0.43 2.14 0.97
N TYR A 91 -0.60 0.93 0.48
CA TYR A 91 0.49 -0.04 0.38
C TYR A 91 0.24 -1.00 -0.78
N TRP A 92 1.32 -1.58 -1.27
CA TRP A 92 1.28 -2.59 -2.32
C TRP A 92 2.35 -3.65 -2.04
N ILE A 93 1.96 -4.92 -2.08
CA ILE A 93 2.86 -6.05 -1.90
C ILE A 93 2.88 -6.86 -3.19
N ASP A 94 4.08 -7.22 -3.65
CA ASP A 94 4.26 -8.13 -4.79
C ASP A 94 3.49 -9.42 -4.54
N HIS A 95 2.68 -9.82 -5.51
CA HIS A 95 1.80 -10.99 -5.38
C HIS A 95 2.54 -12.29 -5.08
N HIS A 96 3.81 -12.42 -5.50
CA HIS A 96 4.63 -13.59 -5.20
C HIS A 96 4.84 -13.79 -3.70
N HIS A 97 4.60 -12.75 -2.90
CA HIS A 97 4.82 -12.75 -1.46
C HIS A 97 3.52 -12.66 -0.65
N TRP A 98 2.37 -12.83 -1.31
CA TRP A 98 1.09 -12.83 -0.60
C TRP A 98 0.95 -14.06 0.31
N GLY A 99 0.11 -13.92 1.34
CA GLY A 99 -0.16 -15.01 2.27
C GLY A 99 0.92 -15.25 3.32
N LYS A 100 1.91 -14.36 3.41
CA LYS A 100 3.04 -14.47 4.35
C LYS A 100 2.96 -13.48 5.52
N GLY A 101 1.91 -12.67 5.58
CA GLY A 101 1.74 -11.67 6.64
C GLY A 101 2.59 -10.42 6.48
N ILE A 102 3.16 -10.20 5.31
CA ILE A 102 4.09 -9.07 5.05
C ILE A 102 3.38 -7.73 5.18
N ALA A 103 2.20 -7.59 4.57
CA ALA A 103 1.46 -6.32 4.62
C ALA A 103 1.09 -5.94 6.05
N SER A 104 0.65 -6.91 6.85
CA SER A 104 0.28 -6.67 8.24
C SER A 104 1.48 -6.24 9.09
N GLU A 105 2.63 -6.89 8.91
CA GLU A 105 3.85 -6.55 9.62
C GLU A 105 4.41 -5.21 9.15
N ALA A 106 4.35 -4.93 7.85
CA ALA A 106 4.79 -3.64 7.30
C ALA A 106 3.95 -2.50 7.88
N LEU A 107 2.63 -2.67 7.95
CA LEU A 107 1.76 -1.67 8.54
C LEU A 107 2.06 -1.48 10.03
N ARG A 108 2.28 -2.57 10.76
CA ARG A 108 2.66 -2.49 12.17
C ARG A 108 3.92 -1.64 12.38
N GLN A 109 4.96 -1.89 11.58
CA GLN A 109 6.20 -1.10 11.64
C GLN A 109 5.98 0.35 11.22
N PHE A 110 5.18 0.55 10.18
CA PHE A 110 4.90 1.88 9.65
C PHE A 110 4.17 2.76 10.69
N LEU A 111 3.29 2.18 11.49
CA LEU A 111 2.55 2.91 12.52
C LEU A 111 3.45 3.43 13.64
N SER A 112 4.67 2.91 13.77
CA SER A 112 5.64 3.47 14.73
C SER A 112 6.28 4.76 14.24
N ILE A 113 6.26 5.01 12.94
CA ILE A 113 6.80 6.23 12.33
C ILE A 113 5.69 7.18 11.86
N GLU A 114 4.52 6.68 11.47
CA GLU A 114 3.36 7.49 11.13
C GLU A 114 2.45 7.57 12.35
N GLN A 115 2.56 8.65 13.11
CA GLN A 115 1.85 8.81 14.37
C GLN A 115 0.65 9.76 14.31
N THR A 116 0.35 10.29 13.12
CA THR A 116 -0.84 11.14 12.91
C THR A 116 -2.10 10.32 13.18
N ARG A 117 -2.99 10.88 13.99
CA ARG A 117 -4.31 10.28 14.29
C ARG A 117 -5.38 11.36 14.19
N PRO A 118 -6.59 11.05 13.69
CA PRO A 118 -6.93 9.75 13.11
C PRO A 118 -6.16 9.47 11.81
N LEU A 119 -5.97 8.20 11.52
CA LEU A 119 -5.32 7.73 10.29
C LEU A 119 -6.31 6.87 9.53
N TYR A 120 -6.45 7.08 8.22
CA TYR A 120 -7.46 6.42 7.41
C TYR A 120 -6.83 5.46 6.40
N GLY A 121 -7.56 4.40 6.07
CA GLY A 121 -7.22 3.50 4.99
C GLY A 121 -8.47 3.16 4.20
N ARG A 122 -8.32 2.90 2.91
CA ARG A 122 -9.42 2.58 2.02
C ARG A 122 -9.18 1.26 1.33
N ALA A 123 -10.25 0.54 1.03
CA ALA A 123 -10.20 -0.69 0.24
C ALA A 123 -11.53 -0.92 -0.44
N ALA A 124 -11.50 -1.58 -1.60
CA ALA A 124 -12.72 -2.12 -2.19
C ALA A 124 -13.40 -3.03 -1.17
N LYS A 125 -14.73 -2.98 -1.12
CA LYS A 125 -15.50 -3.74 -0.11
C LYS A 125 -15.21 -5.25 -0.15
N ASP A 126 -14.89 -5.78 -1.33
CA ASP A 126 -14.57 -7.19 -1.50
C ASP A 126 -13.07 -7.52 -1.34
N ASN A 127 -12.24 -6.51 -1.07
CA ASN A 127 -10.81 -6.72 -0.81
C ASN A 127 -10.60 -7.14 0.65
N THR A 128 -11.06 -8.33 0.97
CA THR A 128 -10.98 -8.88 2.33
C THR A 128 -9.57 -8.93 2.89
N PRO A 129 -8.53 -9.33 2.13
CA PRO A 129 -7.17 -9.35 2.66
C PRO A 129 -6.70 -7.98 3.16
N SER A 130 -6.95 -6.91 2.42
CA SER A 130 -6.55 -5.56 2.83
C SER A 130 -7.32 -5.08 4.06
N ILE A 131 -8.62 -5.36 4.10
CA ILE A 131 -9.45 -5.04 5.28
C ILE A 131 -8.90 -5.74 6.52
N ARG A 132 -8.53 -7.01 6.41
CA ARG A 132 -7.96 -7.77 7.53
C ARG A 132 -6.61 -7.23 8.00
N VAL A 133 -5.76 -6.78 7.07
CA VAL A 133 -4.48 -6.15 7.41
C VAL A 133 -4.72 -4.93 8.30
N MET A 134 -5.67 -4.09 7.92
CA MET A 134 -6.03 -2.91 8.69
C MET A 134 -6.64 -3.28 10.05
N GLU A 135 -7.59 -4.23 10.08
CA GLU A 135 -8.22 -4.67 11.33
C GLU A 135 -7.20 -5.23 12.33
N ARG A 136 -6.23 -6.03 11.84
CA ARG A 136 -5.16 -6.57 12.71
C ARG A 136 -4.30 -5.49 13.31
N ASN A 137 -4.26 -4.31 12.71
CA ASN A 137 -3.51 -3.17 13.20
C ASN A 137 -4.37 -2.13 13.92
N GLY A 138 -5.60 -2.52 14.32
CA GLY A 138 -6.45 -1.69 15.14
C GLY A 138 -7.38 -0.75 14.41
N PHE A 139 -7.39 -0.77 13.10
CA PHE A 139 -8.35 0.00 12.32
C PHE A 139 -9.74 -0.60 12.44
N ARG A 140 -10.75 0.26 12.43
CA ARG A 140 -12.16 -0.13 12.44
C ARG A 140 -12.89 0.44 11.23
N LEU A 141 -13.99 -0.18 10.83
CA LEU A 141 -14.84 0.35 9.76
C LEU A 141 -15.47 1.66 10.21
N LEU A 142 -15.26 2.71 9.42
CA LEU A 142 -15.87 4.02 9.67
C LEU A 142 -17.13 4.22 8.83
N ARG A 143 -17.04 4.00 7.51
CA ARG A 143 -18.17 4.21 6.60
C ARG A 143 -17.96 3.48 5.28
N HIS A 144 -19.03 3.40 4.50
CA HIS A 144 -19.00 2.95 3.11
C HIS A 144 -19.07 4.15 2.19
N GLU A 145 -18.39 4.06 1.05
CA GLU A 145 -18.46 5.04 -0.04
C GLU A 145 -18.56 4.29 -1.35
N ARG A 146 -18.79 5.01 -2.45
CA ARG A 146 -18.76 4.46 -3.80
C ARG A 146 -17.82 5.30 -4.64
N GLY A 147 -17.09 4.65 -5.53
CA GLY A 147 -16.19 5.34 -6.45
C GLY A 147 -15.97 4.53 -7.71
N PHE A 148 -15.53 5.21 -8.76
CA PHE A 148 -15.19 4.55 -10.01
C PHE A 148 -13.86 3.80 -9.85
N ALA A 149 -13.89 2.50 -10.14
CA ALA A 149 -12.71 1.64 -10.07
C ALA A 149 -12.21 1.35 -11.48
N HIS A 150 -11.08 1.93 -11.87
CA HIS A 150 -10.54 1.75 -13.22
C HIS A 150 -10.32 0.28 -13.57
N ALA A 151 -9.83 -0.52 -12.62
CA ALA A 151 -9.59 -1.95 -12.86
C ALA A 151 -10.89 -2.75 -13.07
N ARG A 152 -12.02 -2.24 -12.61
CA ARG A 152 -13.34 -2.89 -12.71
C ARG A 152 -14.19 -2.29 -13.81
N GLY A 153 -13.83 -1.09 -14.31
CA GLY A 153 -14.57 -0.37 -15.35
C GLY A 153 -15.95 0.11 -14.92
N THR A 154 -16.21 0.20 -13.63
CA THR A 154 -17.49 0.61 -13.06
C THR A 154 -17.34 1.18 -11.66
N GLU A 155 -18.39 1.81 -11.15
CA GLU A 155 -18.43 2.18 -9.74
C GLU A 155 -18.63 0.95 -8.86
N ILE A 156 -17.90 0.91 -7.75
CA ILE A 156 -18.02 -0.15 -6.76
C ILE A 156 -18.05 0.42 -5.35
N ASP A 157 -18.46 -0.41 -4.41
CA ASP A 157 -18.44 -0.06 -3.00
C ASP A 157 -17.02 -0.07 -2.46
N GLU A 158 -16.70 0.94 -1.65
CA GLU A 158 -15.43 1.10 -0.96
C GLU A 158 -15.69 1.19 0.53
N VAL A 159 -14.80 0.64 1.34
CA VAL A 159 -14.82 0.83 2.79
C VAL A 159 -13.74 1.83 3.18
N VAL A 160 -14.08 2.70 4.13
CA VAL A 160 -13.13 3.61 4.76
C VAL A 160 -12.91 3.12 6.18
N MET A 161 -11.67 2.83 6.49
CA MET A 161 -11.23 2.33 7.80
C MET A 161 -10.50 3.45 8.54
N VAL A 162 -10.59 3.46 9.87
CA VAL A 162 -9.95 4.50 10.68
C VAL A 162 -9.24 3.91 11.87
N LEU A 163 -8.06 4.47 12.15
CA LEU A 163 -7.30 4.22 13.37
C LEU A 163 -7.32 5.51 14.19
N ASP A 164 -8.00 5.51 15.32
CA ASP A 164 -8.22 6.70 16.14
C ASP A 164 -7.09 6.98 17.14
N ALA A 165 -6.39 5.93 17.55
CA ALA A 165 -5.40 6.03 18.63
C ALA A 165 -4.08 5.35 18.30
#